data_e5043e390fc89b71e7b0220e8689d9d9
#
_entry.id   e5043e390fc89b71e7b0220e8689d9d9
#
_cell.length_a   1.000
_cell.length_b   1.000
_cell.length_c   1.000
_cell.angle_alpha   90.00
_cell.angle_beta   90.00
_cell.angle_gamma   90.00
#
_symmetry.space_group_name_H-M   'P 1'
#
loop_
_entity.id
_entity.type
_entity.pdbx_description
1 polymer ?
#
loop_
_entity_poly.entity_id
_entity_poly.type
_entity_poly.pdbx_seq_one_letter_code
_entity_poly.pdbx_strand_id
1 'polypeptide(L)'
;MLMIELNMYHAVALGAFLFWMGGIITDKVRLLNRYCIPAPLVGGLCFSILNCILYSAGIASITFDGTLQTVFMILFFTTVGFTVSIPALLKGGKAVMLCLIVSIVMIPLQNFLGGGVMEVFGCDPLLGIGCGSIALIGGPGTAAAFGPDLEAAGAVGGSVVSIAAATFGLVAGSLMGGPTARRLIEKHNLRQETMTAIGGTQGVGLATDVASEDERFITNSPRFVKGFMLLLLAVGIGNQVSVWLTALTDLTFPAYIGAMLVAVVVRNVMDGAHTEYPAEEIDTMGNMFLSIFLAMALAGLKLWELIDLALPMIVCLVLQCIVMFLFSYFVVFNVMGRGYDAAVMTAGFIGFAMGATSNAMANMQVVTKKYGPSPVAYFAIPMVGGMFIDFFNAVLISANISWWA
;
A
#
# COMPACT_ATOMS: atom_id res chain seq x y z
N MET A 1 -30.26 17.64 14.76
CA MET A 1 -29.25 17.21 13.79
C MET A 1 -29.93 16.36 12.74
N LEU A 2 -29.80 16.74 11.46
CA LEU A 2 -30.39 16.00 10.35
C LEU A 2 -29.50 14.76 10.06
N MET A 3 -30.09 13.55 10.06
CA MET A 3 -29.37 12.33 9.66
C MET A 3 -29.69 12.02 8.21
N ILE A 4 -28.66 11.95 7.36
CA ILE A 4 -28.78 11.66 5.93
C ILE A 4 -28.08 10.34 5.68
N GLU A 5 -28.87 9.32 5.31
CA GLU A 5 -28.33 8.01 4.90
C GLU A 5 -28.28 7.93 3.38
N LEU A 6 -27.09 7.77 2.83
CA LEU A 6 -26.89 7.52 1.41
C LEU A 6 -26.89 6.01 1.15
N ASN A 7 -27.80 5.55 0.30
CA ASN A 7 -27.83 4.17 -0.14
C ASN A 7 -26.60 3.82 -0.99
N MET A 8 -26.39 2.54 -1.27
CA MET A 8 -25.19 2.04 -1.99
C MET A 8 -24.97 2.71 -3.35
N TYR A 9 -26.03 3.10 -4.07
CA TYR A 9 -25.92 3.75 -5.38
C TYR A 9 -25.48 5.22 -5.25
N HIS A 10 -26.02 5.93 -4.26
CA HIS A 10 -25.60 7.31 -3.96
C HIS A 10 -24.17 7.33 -3.41
N ALA A 11 -23.82 6.36 -2.57
CA ALA A 11 -22.48 6.24 -2.00
C ALA A 11 -21.40 6.04 -3.08
N VAL A 12 -21.62 5.15 -4.04
CA VAL A 12 -20.66 4.92 -5.13
C VAL A 12 -20.58 6.11 -6.09
N ALA A 13 -21.72 6.74 -6.39
CA ALA A 13 -21.73 7.95 -7.24
C ALA A 13 -20.96 9.10 -6.58
N LEU A 14 -21.14 9.29 -5.26
CA LEU A 14 -20.36 10.24 -4.49
C LEU A 14 -18.86 9.88 -4.49
N GLY A 15 -18.50 8.61 -4.28
CA GLY A 15 -17.13 8.13 -4.34
C GLY A 15 -16.45 8.45 -5.69
N ALA A 16 -17.13 8.18 -6.79
CA ALA A 16 -16.66 8.52 -8.13
C ALA A 16 -16.50 10.04 -8.33
N PHE A 17 -17.44 10.85 -7.85
CA PHE A 17 -17.35 12.30 -7.89
C PHE A 17 -16.18 12.83 -7.06
N LEU A 18 -15.97 12.30 -5.85
CA LEU A 18 -14.87 12.68 -4.98
C LEU A 18 -13.52 12.30 -5.56
N PHE A 19 -13.41 11.14 -6.20
CA PHE A 19 -12.22 10.76 -6.94
C PHE A 19 -11.90 11.75 -8.06
N TRP A 20 -12.88 12.10 -8.88
CA TRP A 20 -12.72 13.09 -9.97
C TRP A 20 -12.36 14.48 -9.43
N MET A 21 -13.04 14.95 -8.41
CA MET A 21 -12.74 16.24 -7.75
C MET A 21 -11.33 16.23 -7.14
N GLY A 22 -10.96 15.14 -6.47
CA GLY A 22 -9.62 14.97 -5.90
C GLY A 22 -8.52 15.02 -6.96
N GLY A 23 -8.76 14.46 -8.17
CA GLY A 23 -7.86 14.56 -9.32
C GLY A 23 -7.61 16.01 -9.72
N ILE A 24 -8.67 16.79 -9.88
CA ILE A 24 -8.57 18.22 -10.23
C ILE A 24 -7.76 19.00 -9.16
N ILE A 25 -7.96 18.69 -7.89
CA ILE A 25 -7.24 19.37 -6.78
C ILE A 25 -5.78 18.95 -6.80
N THR A 26 -5.49 17.66 -6.95
CA THR A 26 -4.12 17.12 -6.97
C THR A 26 -3.31 17.70 -8.13
N ASP A 27 -3.91 17.84 -9.31
CA ASP A 27 -3.24 18.42 -10.48
C ASP A 27 -2.89 19.91 -10.29
N LYS A 28 -3.72 20.65 -9.57
CA LYS A 28 -3.51 22.09 -9.30
C LYS A 28 -2.55 22.35 -8.14
N VAL A 29 -2.43 21.45 -7.18
CA VAL A 29 -1.66 21.65 -5.95
C VAL A 29 -0.33 20.89 -6.04
N ARG A 30 0.75 21.57 -6.42
CA ARG A 30 2.11 20.99 -6.58
C ARG A 30 2.60 20.20 -5.36
N LEU A 31 2.16 20.58 -4.15
CA LEU A 31 2.55 19.89 -2.92
C LEU A 31 2.01 18.46 -2.87
N LEU A 32 0.77 18.26 -3.27
CA LEU A 32 0.12 16.93 -3.29
C LEU A 32 0.81 16.00 -4.29
N ASN A 33 1.10 16.51 -5.49
CA ASN A 33 1.88 15.78 -6.50
C ASN A 33 3.29 15.44 -6.02
N ARG A 34 3.96 16.38 -5.34
CA ARG A 34 5.32 16.16 -4.81
C ARG A 34 5.41 15.01 -3.81
N TYR A 35 4.38 14.82 -3.01
CA TYR A 35 4.32 13.74 -2.00
C TYR A 35 3.55 12.51 -2.49
N CYS A 36 3.22 12.44 -3.78
CA CYS A 36 2.49 11.33 -4.39
C CYS A 36 1.16 11.01 -3.69
N ILE A 37 0.45 12.04 -3.20
CA ILE A 37 -0.81 11.87 -2.49
C ILE A 37 -1.91 11.49 -3.49
N PRO A 38 -2.57 10.31 -3.33
CA PRO A 38 -3.57 9.84 -4.29
C PRO A 38 -4.80 10.74 -4.37
N ALA A 39 -5.32 10.94 -5.58
CA ALA A 39 -6.52 11.74 -5.82
C ALA A 39 -7.74 11.32 -4.98
N PRO A 40 -8.08 10.02 -4.83
CA PRO A 40 -9.21 9.60 -4.01
C PRO A 40 -9.04 9.98 -2.53
N LEU A 41 -7.79 10.02 -2.02
CA LEU A 41 -7.51 10.45 -0.66
C LEU A 41 -7.84 11.94 -0.48
N VAL A 42 -7.44 12.78 -1.43
CA VAL A 42 -7.72 14.22 -1.37
C VAL A 42 -9.23 14.48 -1.41
N GLY A 43 -9.94 13.87 -2.37
CA GLY A 43 -11.38 14.07 -2.52
C GLY A 43 -12.17 13.54 -1.32
N GLY A 44 -11.86 12.34 -0.84
CA GLY A 44 -12.53 11.72 0.30
C GLY A 44 -12.31 12.51 1.60
N LEU A 45 -11.07 12.96 1.88
CA LEU A 45 -10.78 13.79 3.05
C LEU A 45 -11.47 15.16 3.00
N CYS A 46 -11.55 15.80 1.84
CA CYS A 46 -12.31 17.06 1.71
C CYS A 46 -13.77 16.87 2.16
N PHE A 47 -14.39 15.75 1.76
CA PHE A 47 -15.75 15.44 2.17
C PHE A 47 -15.84 15.10 3.66
N SER A 48 -14.92 14.31 4.21
CA SER A 48 -14.90 13.98 5.65
C SER A 48 -14.74 15.21 6.53
N ILE A 49 -13.90 16.16 6.10
CA ILE A 49 -13.76 17.44 6.81
C ILE A 49 -15.08 18.23 6.77
N LEU A 50 -15.74 18.28 5.62
CA LEU A 50 -17.05 18.92 5.51
C LEU A 50 -18.09 18.24 6.41
N ASN A 51 -18.15 16.90 6.42
CA ASN A 51 -19.06 16.13 7.27
C ASN A 51 -18.75 16.35 8.76
N CYS A 52 -17.46 16.42 9.13
CA CYS A 52 -17.02 16.73 10.49
C CYS A 52 -17.48 18.13 10.95
N ILE A 53 -17.36 19.14 10.10
CA ILE A 53 -17.83 20.51 10.39
C ILE A 53 -19.34 20.51 10.58
N LEU A 54 -20.10 19.86 9.70
CA LEU A 54 -21.58 19.77 9.80
C LEU A 54 -22.02 19.04 11.07
N TYR A 55 -21.31 17.97 11.44
CA TYR A 55 -21.56 17.21 12.66
C TYR A 55 -21.28 18.04 13.91
N SER A 56 -20.11 18.68 13.98
CA SER A 56 -19.70 19.50 15.11
C SER A 56 -20.59 20.75 15.31
N ALA A 57 -21.13 21.28 14.21
CA ALA A 57 -22.10 22.37 14.25
C ALA A 57 -23.53 21.90 14.63
N GLY A 58 -23.77 20.60 14.79
CA GLY A 58 -25.08 20.05 15.11
C GLY A 58 -26.10 20.12 13.96
N ILE A 59 -25.65 20.43 12.74
CA ILE A 59 -26.51 20.65 11.57
C ILE A 59 -26.92 19.31 10.95
N ALA A 60 -25.96 18.50 10.51
CA ALA A 60 -26.20 17.24 9.81
C ALA A 60 -25.09 16.21 10.06
N SER A 61 -25.43 14.92 9.91
CA SER A 61 -24.50 13.80 9.85
C SER A 61 -24.85 12.98 8.62
N ILE A 62 -23.85 12.72 7.74
CA ILE A 62 -24.02 11.95 6.53
C ILE A 62 -23.37 10.59 6.74
N THR A 63 -24.15 9.53 6.58
CA THR A 63 -23.70 8.13 6.68
C THR A 63 -23.91 7.42 5.35
N PHE A 64 -23.15 6.35 5.11
CA PHE A 64 -23.08 5.65 3.84
C PHE A 64 -23.37 4.17 4.00
N ASP A 65 -24.08 3.59 3.02
CA ASP A 65 -24.11 2.14 2.84
C ASP A 65 -22.76 1.67 2.26
N GLY A 66 -22.05 0.83 3.04
CA GLY A 66 -20.72 0.31 2.70
C GLY A 66 -20.72 -0.92 1.78
N THR A 67 -21.87 -1.39 1.29
CA THR A 67 -21.96 -2.62 0.51
C THR A 67 -21.07 -2.59 -0.73
N LEU A 68 -21.21 -1.55 -1.57
CA LEU A 68 -20.38 -1.43 -2.78
C LEU A 68 -18.92 -1.08 -2.46
N GLN A 69 -18.66 -0.35 -1.38
CA GLN A 69 -17.29 -0.14 -0.88
C GLN A 69 -16.59 -1.47 -0.61
N THR A 70 -17.24 -2.39 0.09
CA THR A 70 -16.72 -3.73 0.37
C THR A 70 -16.51 -4.55 -0.91
N VAL A 71 -17.42 -4.48 -1.88
CA VAL A 71 -17.27 -5.16 -3.17
C VAL A 71 -16.03 -4.65 -3.91
N PHE A 72 -15.85 -3.34 -4.04
CA PHE A 72 -14.67 -2.76 -4.70
C PHE A 72 -13.37 -3.07 -3.94
N MET A 73 -13.40 -3.12 -2.62
CA MET A 73 -12.28 -3.55 -1.80
C MET A 73 -11.87 -4.99 -2.11
N ILE A 74 -12.83 -5.94 -2.11
CA ILE A 74 -12.56 -7.34 -2.42
C ILE A 74 -11.99 -7.49 -3.83
N LEU A 75 -12.57 -6.82 -4.83
CA LEU A 75 -12.07 -6.82 -6.20
C LEU A 75 -10.64 -6.27 -6.28
N PHE A 76 -10.34 -5.17 -5.59
CA PHE A 76 -8.98 -4.61 -5.53
C PHE A 76 -7.98 -5.61 -4.95
N PHE A 77 -8.23 -6.18 -3.76
CA PHE A 77 -7.31 -7.16 -3.17
C PHE A 77 -7.18 -8.44 -4.01
N THR A 78 -8.21 -8.80 -4.75
CA THR A 78 -8.12 -9.90 -5.72
C THR A 78 -7.11 -9.58 -6.82
N THR A 79 -7.09 -8.34 -7.34
CA THR A 79 -6.06 -7.92 -8.31
C THR A 79 -4.65 -7.98 -7.73
N VAL A 80 -4.48 -7.59 -6.45
CA VAL A 80 -3.20 -7.73 -5.73
C VAL A 80 -2.74 -9.19 -5.71
N GLY A 81 -3.64 -10.15 -5.46
CA GLY A 81 -3.30 -11.58 -5.53
C GLY A 81 -2.80 -12.00 -6.93
N PHE A 82 -3.39 -11.47 -7.98
CA PHE A 82 -2.96 -11.74 -9.36
C PHE A 82 -1.59 -11.16 -9.72
N THR A 83 -1.03 -10.21 -8.99
CA THR A 83 0.33 -9.72 -9.24
C THR A 83 1.41 -10.68 -8.76
N VAL A 84 1.10 -11.60 -7.84
CA VAL A 84 2.05 -12.50 -7.19
C VAL A 84 2.42 -13.67 -8.10
N SER A 85 3.54 -13.58 -8.80
CA SER A 85 4.11 -14.62 -9.67
C SER A 85 5.38 -15.20 -9.06
N ILE A 86 5.36 -16.48 -8.70
CA ILE A 86 6.53 -17.20 -8.17
C ILE A 86 7.66 -17.29 -9.22
N PRO A 87 7.39 -17.59 -10.51
CA PRO A 87 8.42 -17.55 -11.55
C PRO A 87 9.09 -16.17 -11.68
N ALA A 88 8.32 -15.07 -11.57
CA ALA A 88 8.87 -13.73 -11.61
C ALA A 88 9.77 -13.45 -10.39
N LEU A 89 9.35 -13.88 -9.20
CA LEU A 89 10.14 -13.76 -7.97
C LEU A 89 11.49 -14.50 -8.09
N LEU A 90 11.48 -15.74 -8.57
CA LEU A 90 12.68 -16.54 -8.74
C LEU A 90 13.63 -15.95 -9.78
N LYS A 91 13.11 -15.39 -10.88
CA LYS A 91 13.90 -14.67 -11.89
C LYS A 91 14.53 -13.38 -11.34
N GLY A 92 13.92 -12.77 -10.31
CA GLY A 92 14.40 -11.55 -9.68
C GLY A 92 15.73 -11.70 -8.93
N GLY A 93 16.15 -12.91 -8.67
CA GLY A 93 17.43 -13.24 -8.09
C GLY A 93 17.60 -12.80 -6.63
N LYS A 94 18.87 -12.76 -6.19
CA LYS A 94 19.22 -12.54 -4.78
C LYS A 94 18.76 -11.17 -4.25
N ALA A 95 18.81 -10.12 -5.07
CA ALA A 95 18.46 -8.77 -4.64
C ALA A 95 16.96 -8.66 -4.29
N VAL A 96 16.07 -9.22 -5.15
CA VAL A 96 14.63 -9.24 -4.90
C VAL A 96 14.29 -10.07 -3.68
N MET A 97 14.91 -11.27 -3.57
CA MET A 97 14.66 -12.17 -2.43
C MET A 97 15.08 -11.54 -1.09
N LEU A 98 16.26 -10.93 -1.02
CA LEU A 98 16.72 -10.25 0.19
C LEU A 98 15.84 -9.04 0.51
N CYS A 99 15.46 -8.25 -0.50
CA CYS A 99 14.54 -7.13 -0.32
C CYS A 99 13.20 -7.59 0.25
N LEU A 100 12.64 -8.67 -0.28
CA LEU A 100 11.39 -9.26 0.22
C LEU A 100 11.51 -9.73 1.66
N ILE A 101 12.58 -10.43 2.01
CA ILE A 101 12.81 -10.92 3.38
C ILE A 101 12.87 -9.75 4.38
N VAL A 102 13.66 -8.71 4.10
CA VAL A 102 13.74 -7.55 5.02
C VAL A 102 12.42 -6.79 5.09
N SER A 103 11.63 -6.79 4.02
CA SER A 103 10.31 -6.19 4.01
C SER A 103 9.32 -6.97 4.89
N ILE A 104 9.32 -8.30 4.79
CA ILE A 104 8.49 -9.17 5.64
C ILE A 104 8.86 -9.02 7.13
N VAL A 105 10.14 -8.89 7.45
CA VAL A 105 10.63 -8.66 8.83
C VAL A 105 10.16 -7.30 9.36
N MET A 106 10.06 -6.29 8.49
CA MET A 106 9.63 -4.95 8.91
C MET A 106 8.16 -4.90 9.31
N ILE A 107 7.29 -5.76 8.74
CA ILE A 107 5.84 -5.80 9.06
C ILE A 107 5.59 -6.03 10.56
N PRO A 108 6.02 -7.15 11.17
CA PRO A 108 5.81 -7.36 12.60
C PRO A 108 6.55 -6.33 13.46
N LEU A 109 7.72 -5.85 13.03
CA LEU A 109 8.45 -4.83 13.76
C LEU A 109 7.63 -3.53 13.90
N GLN A 110 6.97 -3.08 12.83
CA GLN A 110 6.08 -1.92 12.86
C GLN A 110 4.85 -2.17 13.73
N ASN A 111 4.25 -3.36 13.65
CA ASN A 111 3.04 -3.69 14.39
C ASN A 111 3.30 -3.80 15.90
N PHE A 112 4.37 -4.50 16.31
CA PHE A 112 4.73 -4.61 17.73
C PHE A 112 5.17 -3.27 18.33
N LEU A 113 5.90 -2.45 17.56
CA LEU A 113 6.24 -1.09 18.01
C LEU A 113 4.97 -0.25 18.20
N GLY A 114 4.06 -0.28 17.22
CA GLY A 114 2.82 0.46 17.27
C GLY A 114 1.94 0.03 18.44
N GLY A 115 1.69 -1.29 18.57
CA GLY A 115 0.90 -1.86 19.65
C GLY A 115 1.47 -1.53 21.02
N GLY A 116 2.78 -1.70 21.22
CA GLY A 116 3.44 -1.38 22.49
C GLY A 116 3.36 0.12 22.85
N VAL A 117 3.47 1.02 21.86
CA VAL A 117 3.29 2.46 22.12
C VAL A 117 1.86 2.76 22.54
N MET A 118 0.85 2.22 21.85
CA MET A 118 -0.55 2.45 22.22
C MET A 118 -0.87 1.92 23.61
N GLU A 119 -0.36 0.74 23.96
CA GLU A 119 -0.52 0.16 25.32
C GLU A 119 0.07 1.05 26.40
N VAL A 120 1.26 1.65 26.20
CA VAL A 120 1.88 2.59 27.13
C VAL A 120 1.00 3.83 27.38
N PHE A 121 0.24 4.26 26.38
CA PHE A 121 -0.71 5.37 26.52
C PHE A 121 -2.09 4.94 27.06
N GLY A 122 -2.28 3.64 27.38
CA GLY A 122 -3.56 3.09 27.82
C GLY A 122 -4.61 3.02 26.71
N CYS A 123 -4.19 3.08 25.45
CA CYS A 123 -5.04 2.91 24.28
C CYS A 123 -5.04 1.42 23.85
N ASP A 124 -6.04 1.03 23.06
CA ASP A 124 -6.11 -0.31 22.48
C ASP A 124 -4.87 -0.58 21.61
N PRO A 125 -4.10 -1.67 21.84
CA PRO A 125 -2.93 -2.03 21.05
C PRO A 125 -3.23 -2.24 19.56
N LEU A 126 -4.44 -2.62 19.19
CA LEU A 126 -4.88 -2.76 17.80
C LEU A 126 -4.78 -1.44 17.02
N LEU A 127 -4.98 -0.28 17.67
CA LEU A 127 -4.74 1.03 17.06
C LEU A 127 -3.28 1.21 16.64
N GLY A 128 -2.37 0.55 17.36
CA GLY A 128 -0.94 0.53 17.03
C GLY A 128 -0.62 -0.23 15.76
N ILE A 129 -1.35 -1.30 15.44
CA ILE A 129 -1.27 -1.99 14.15
C ILE A 129 -1.74 -1.04 13.04
N GLY A 130 -2.80 -0.25 13.30
CA GLY A 130 -3.27 0.82 12.43
C GLY A 130 -2.20 1.88 12.12
N CYS A 131 -1.38 2.26 13.12
CA CYS A 131 -0.20 3.13 12.95
C CYS A 131 1.06 2.38 12.48
N GLY A 132 1.00 1.05 12.36
CA GLY A 132 2.09 0.17 11.94
C GLY A 132 2.02 -0.18 10.46
N SER A 133 2.12 -1.48 10.17
CA SER A 133 2.22 -1.96 8.79
C SER A 133 0.96 -1.73 7.96
N ILE A 134 -0.22 -1.63 8.58
CA ILE A 134 -1.47 -1.29 7.88
C ILE A 134 -1.31 0.05 7.14
N ALA A 135 -0.85 1.07 7.85
CA ALA A 135 -0.71 2.42 7.31
C ALA A 135 0.58 2.62 6.51
N LEU A 136 1.70 2.10 7.02
CA LEU A 136 3.03 2.48 6.53
C LEU A 136 3.47 1.63 5.35
N ILE A 137 3.38 0.30 5.43
CA ILE A 137 3.69 -0.60 4.30
C ILE A 137 2.51 -0.69 3.35
N GLY A 138 1.29 -0.89 3.90
CA GLY A 138 0.10 -1.08 3.08
C GLY A 138 -0.48 0.21 2.50
N GLY A 139 -0.13 1.37 3.08
CA GLY A 139 -0.58 2.67 2.60
C GLY A 139 -2.09 2.92 2.75
N PRO A 140 -2.63 3.96 2.08
CA PRO A 140 -4.03 4.36 2.25
C PRO A 140 -5.05 3.27 1.88
N GLY A 141 -4.75 2.44 0.89
CA GLY A 141 -5.63 1.35 0.46
C GLY A 141 -5.83 0.30 1.54
N THR A 142 -4.72 -0.19 2.11
CA THR A 142 -4.74 -1.17 3.20
C THR A 142 -5.31 -0.55 4.48
N ALA A 143 -4.99 0.71 4.78
CA ALA A 143 -5.55 1.44 5.91
C ALA A 143 -7.07 1.55 5.83
N ALA A 144 -7.61 1.85 4.65
CA ALA A 144 -9.05 1.92 4.43
C ALA A 144 -9.74 0.55 4.50
N ALA A 145 -9.04 -0.52 4.12
CA ALA A 145 -9.58 -1.89 4.16
C ALA A 145 -9.61 -2.47 5.57
N PHE A 146 -8.48 -2.41 6.28
CA PHE A 146 -8.33 -3.02 7.59
C PHE A 146 -8.80 -2.14 8.75
N GLY A 147 -8.99 -0.84 8.54
CA GLY A 147 -9.52 0.06 9.56
C GLY A 147 -10.86 -0.42 10.15
N PRO A 148 -11.87 -0.76 9.32
CA PRO A 148 -13.11 -1.36 9.80
C PRO A 148 -12.92 -2.71 10.51
N ASP A 149 -11.95 -3.53 10.11
CA ASP A 149 -11.66 -4.80 10.79
C ASP A 149 -11.08 -4.57 12.19
N LEU A 150 -10.24 -3.53 12.38
CA LEU A 150 -9.77 -3.09 13.71
C LEU A 150 -10.94 -2.63 14.59
N GLU A 151 -11.88 -1.87 14.04
CA GLU A 151 -13.08 -1.41 14.77
C GLU A 151 -13.99 -2.57 15.13
N ALA A 152 -14.17 -3.55 14.24
CA ALA A 152 -14.91 -4.77 14.51
C ALA A 152 -14.27 -5.63 15.61
N ALA A 153 -12.94 -5.58 15.75
CA ALA A 153 -12.18 -6.21 16.81
C ALA A 153 -12.18 -5.41 18.15
N GLY A 154 -12.81 -4.22 18.17
CA GLY A 154 -12.98 -3.41 19.38
C GLY A 154 -12.20 -2.10 19.42
N ALA A 155 -11.27 -1.85 18.50
CA ALA A 155 -10.43 -0.67 18.48
C ALA A 155 -11.18 0.54 17.89
N VAL A 156 -11.91 1.26 18.71
CA VAL A 156 -12.67 2.46 18.29
C VAL A 156 -11.75 3.51 17.67
N GLY A 157 -12.13 4.00 16.47
CA GLY A 157 -11.32 4.96 15.70
C GLY A 157 -10.21 4.34 14.86
N GLY A 158 -10.18 3.00 14.73
CA GLY A 158 -9.19 2.26 13.95
C GLY A 158 -9.09 2.72 12.49
N SER A 159 -10.23 2.98 11.84
CA SER A 159 -10.27 3.50 10.47
C SER A 159 -9.63 4.88 10.34
N VAL A 160 -9.96 5.79 11.26
CA VAL A 160 -9.46 7.18 11.21
C VAL A 160 -7.96 7.23 11.50
N VAL A 161 -7.51 6.51 12.54
CA VAL A 161 -6.09 6.41 12.92
C VAL A 161 -5.26 5.82 11.79
N SER A 162 -5.70 4.70 11.20
CA SER A 162 -4.95 4.04 10.12
C SER A 162 -4.79 4.93 8.89
N ILE A 163 -5.84 5.65 8.49
CA ILE A 163 -5.78 6.53 7.32
C ILE A 163 -4.97 7.79 7.59
N ALA A 164 -5.09 8.38 8.79
CA ALA A 164 -4.26 9.51 9.19
C ALA A 164 -2.77 9.12 9.23
N ALA A 165 -2.46 7.95 9.78
CA ALA A 165 -1.11 7.39 9.80
C ALA A 165 -0.57 7.12 8.38
N ALA A 166 -1.39 6.58 7.46
CA ALA A 166 -1.00 6.36 6.09
C ALA A 166 -0.69 7.67 5.34
N THR A 167 -1.51 8.70 5.57
CA THR A 167 -1.27 10.04 5.00
C THR A 167 0.04 10.64 5.52
N PHE A 168 0.32 10.51 6.82
CA PHE A 168 1.61 10.89 7.39
C PHE A 168 2.76 10.10 6.77
N GLY A 169 2.59 8.79 6.60
CA GLY A 169 3.58 7.88 6.04
C GLY A 169 4.00 8.27 4.62
N LEU A 170 3.06 8.65 3.74
CA LEU A 170 3.35 9.16 2.40
C LEU A 170 4.30 10.36 2.42
N VAL A 171 4.07 11.30 3.33
CA VAL A 171 4.91 12.50 3.48
C VAL A 171 6.28 12.13 4.06
N ALA A 172 6.30 11.40 5.17
CA ALA A 172 7.52 11.02 5.87
C ALA A 172 8.42 10.12 5.00
N GLY A 173 7.84 9.12 4.33
CA GLY A 173 8.56 8.24 3.40
C GLY A 173 9.24 8.98 2.25
N SER A 174 8.55 9.98 1.67
CA SER A 174 9.12 10.84 0.61
C SER A 174 10.26 11.72 1.12
N LEU A 175 10.22 12.14 2.39
CA LEU A 175 11.25 13.04 2.95
C LEU A 175 12.49 12.28 3.43
N MET A 176 12.35 11.03 3.85
CA MET A 176 13.42 10.28 4.53
C MET A 176 14.34 9.51 3.57
N GLY A 177 13.82 8.99 2.45
CA GLY A 177 14.55 8.06 1.59
C GLY A 177 15.78 8.69 0.95
N GLY A 178 15.63 9.81 0.28
CA GLY A 178 16.72 10.53 -0.39
C GLY A 178 17.88 10.92 0.54
N PRO A 179 17.62 11.62 1.67
CA PRO A 179 18.67 11.99 2.64
C PRO A 179 19.39 10.79 3.25
N THR A 180 18.67 9.68 3.53
CA THR A 180 19.28 8.46 4.08
C THR A 180 20.26 7.83 3.10
N ALA A 181 19.87 7.63 1.85
CA ALA A 181 20.77 7.10 0.83
C ALA A 181 21.95 8.03 0.55
N ARG A 182 21.71 9.35 0.48
CA ARG A 182 22.77 10.33 0.34
C ARG A 182 23.83 10.18 1.45
N ARG A 183 23.39 10.07 2.71
CA ARG A 183 24.31 9.89 3.86
C ARG A 183 25.10 8.60 3.75
N LEU A 184 24.48 7.49 3.28
CA LEU A 184 25.17 6.22 3.06
C LEU A 184 26.23 6.33 1.96
N ILE A 185 25.90 6.94 0.82
CA ILE A 185 26.81 7.13 -0.31
C ILE A 185 28.00 8.00 0.08
N GLU A 186 27.76 9.15 0.72
CA GLU A 186 28.81 10.08 1.12
C GLU A 186 29.71 9.50 2.23
N LYS A 187 29.15 8.83 3.23
CA LYS A 187 29.89 8.22 4.35
C LYS A 187 30.79 7.07 3.91
N HIS A 188 30.33 6.25 2.99
CA HIS A 188 31.06 5.05 2.55
C HIS A 188 31.80 5.29 1.21
N ASN A 189 31.82 6.53 0.70
CA ASN A 189 32.43 6.90 -0.58
C ASN A 189 32.01 5.98 -1.73
N LEU A 190 30.73 5.63 -1.78
CA LEU A 190 30.18 4.71 -2.78
C LEU A 190 30.14 5.44 -4.12
N ARG A 191 31.13 5.16 -4.96
CA ARG A 191 31.11 5.57 -6.37
C ARG A 191 30.43 4.45 -7.17
N GLN A 192 29.75 4.84 -8.24
CA GLN A 192 29.32 3.86 -9.22
C GLN A 192 30.58 3.21 -9.77
N GLU A 193 30.86 1.96 -9.40
CA GLU A 193 31.86 1.17 -10.09
C GLU A 193 31.35 0.97 -11.50
N THR A 194 32.11 1.51 -12.47
CA THR A 194 31.83 1.37 -13.89
C THR A 194 31.54 -0.11 -14.16
N MET A 195 30.42 -0.42 -14.86
CA MET A 195 29.90 -1.74 -15.16
C MET A 195 30.93 -2.69 -15.83
N THR A 196 31.95 -3.14 -15.09
CA THR A 196 32.98 -4.06 -15.61
C THR A 196 33.11 -5.35 -14.78
N ALA A 197 32.38 -5.52 -13.69
CA ALA A 197 32.63 -6.62 -12.76
C ALA A 197 31.47 -7.61 -12.50
N ILE A 198 30.37 -7.58 -13.23
CA ILE A 198 29.38 -8.65 -13.17
C ILE A 198 29.08 -9.11 -14.59
N GLY A 199 29.70 -10.24 -14.94
CA GLY A 199 29.58 -10.89 -16.23
C GLY A 199 28.16 -11.09 -16.70
N GLY A 200 27.91 -10.63 -17.92
CA GLY A 200 27.00 -11.25 -18.87
C GLY A 200 25.54 -11.36 -18.49
N THR A 201 24.82 -10.25 -18.51
CA THR A 201 23.44 -10.29 -18.99
C THR A 201 23.30 -9.18 -20.03
N GLN A 202 23.25 -9.61 -21.28
CA GLN A 202 22.88 -8.78 -22.41
C GLN A 202 21.50 -8.18 -22.16
N GLY A 203 21.43 -6.87 -22.28
CA GLY A 203 20.28 -6.19 -22.83
C GLY A 203 18.96 -6.35 -22.11
N VAL A 204 18.76 -5.61 -21.04
CA VAL A 204 17.47 -5.00 -20.82
C VAL A 204 17.66 -3.51 -21.00
N GLY A 205 17.45 -3.02 -22.20
CA GLY A 205 17.31 -1.60 -22.55
C GLY A 205 15.98 -1.09 -21.96
N LEU A 206 15.94 -0.90 -20.65
CA LEU A 206 14.72 -0.55 -19.91
C LEU A 206 14.93 0.63 -18.96
N ALA A 207 15.95 1.47 -19.20
CA ALA A 207 16.25 2.55 -18.25
C ALA A 207 16.24 3.97 -18.83
N THR A 208 15.92 4.16 -20.11
CA THR A 208 15.88 5.50 -20.71
C THR A 208 14.55 5.92 -21.31
N ASP A 209 13.56 5.01 -21.41
CA ASP A 209 12.28 5.30 -22.08
C ASP A 209 11.05 5.37 -21.15
N VAL A 210 11.23 5.43 -19.85
CA VAL A 210 10.08 5.59 -18.89
C VAL A 210 9.49 7.01 -18.92
N ALA A 211 9.96 7.89 -19.79
CA ALA A 211 9.51 9.29 -19.81
C ALA A 211 8.79 9.72 -21.09
N SER A 212 8.49 8.85 -22.04
CA SER A 212 7.87 9.28 -23.32
C SER A 212 7.06 8.23 -24.08
N GLU A 213 6.62 7.14 -23.45
CA GLU A 213 5.62 6.31 -24.08
C GLU A 213 4.24 6.68 -23.53
N ASP A 214 3.62 7.68 -24.19
CA ASP A 214 2.18 7.68 -24.43
C ASP A 214 1.86 6.45 -25.31
N GLU A 215 2.14 5.25 -24.81
CA GLU A 215 1.56 4.04 -25.36
C GLU A 215 0.05 4.16 -25.14
N ARG A 216 -0.63 4.47 -26.26
CA ARG A 216 -2.08 4.41 -26.32
C ARG A 216 -2.47 3.02 -25.90
N PHE A 217 -2.87 2.87 -24.64
CA PHE A 217 -3.43 1.64 -24.11
C PHE A 217 -4.67 1.31 -24.95
N ILE A 218 -4.50 0.50 -25.97
CA ILE A 218 -5.61 -0.03 -26.76
C ILE A 218 -6.18 -1.17 -25.94
N THR A 219 -7.21 -0.87 -25.15
CA THR A 219 -7.93 -1.88 -24.40
C THR A 219 -8.37 -2.99 -25.34
N ASN A 220 -7.72 -4.16 -25.23
CA ASN A 220 -8.14 -5.34 -25.96
C ASN A 220 -9.39 -5.90 -25.28
N SER A 221 -10.56 -5.62 -25.85
CA SER A 221 -11.86 -5.98 -25.27
C SER A 221 -11.96 -7.47 -24.84
N PRO A 222 -11.52 -8.46 -25.63
CA PRO A 222 -11.53 -9.88 -25.19
C PRO A 222 -10.62 -10.15 -23.97
N ARG A 223 -9.46 -9.53 -23.89
CA ARG A 223 -8.53 -9.70 -22.76
C ARG A 223 -9.08 -9.04 -21.50
N PHE A 224 -9.69 -7.86 -21.63
CA PHE A 224 -10.36 -7.18 -20.53
C PHE A 224 -11.49 -8.03 -19.95
N VAL A 225 -12.36 -8.57 -20.82
CA VAL A 225 -13.45 -9.48 -20.40
C VAL A 225 -12.87 -10.72 -19.72
N LYS A 226 -11.81 -11.34 -20.27
CA LYS A 226 -11.15 -12.49 -19.66
C LYS A 226 -10.61 -12.15 -18.26
N GLY A 227 -9.92 -11.01 -18.11
CA GLY A 227 -9.42 -10.55 -16.82
C GLY A 227 -10.54 -10.33 -15.81
N PHE A 228 -11.62 -9.66 -16.20
CA PHE A 228 -12.76 -9.43 -15.32
C PHE A 228 -13.45 -10.73 -14.89
N MET A 229 -13.63 -11.70 -15.80
CA MET A 229 -14.19 -13.00 -15.45
C MET A 229 -13.29 -13.77 -14.48
N LEU A 230 -11.97 -13.72 -14.65
CA LEU A 230 -11.02 -14.31 -13.70
C LEU A 230 -11.13 -13.70 -12.30
N LEU A 231 -11.29 -12.37 -12.22
CA LEU A 231 -11.51 -11.68 -10.94
C LEU A 231 -12.79 -12.16 -10.26
N LEU A 232 -13.92 -12.20 -10.98
CA LEU A 232 -15.19 -12.64 -10.41
C LEU A 232 -15.15 -14.09 -9.94
N LEU A 233 -14.50 -14.99 -10.71
CA LEU A 233 -14.32 -16.38 -10.30
C LEU A 233 -13.44 -16.49 -9.04
N ALA A 234 -12.35 -15.72 -8.98
CA ALA A 234 -11.47 -15.71 -7.81
C ALA A 234 -12.19 -15.18 -6.56
N VAL A 235 -13.02 -14.14 -6.69
CA VAL A 235 -13.87 -13.63 -5.59
C VAL A 235 -14.86 -14.69 -5.10
N GLY A 236 -15.59 -15.33 -6.03
CA GLY A 236 -16.60 -16.32 -5.66
C GLY A 236 -16.01 -17.53 -4.94
N ILE A 237 -14.94 -18.12 -5.49
CA ILE A 237 -14.23 -19.24 -4.88
C ILE A 237 -13.53 -18.80 -3.58
N GLY A 238 -12.92 -17.63 -3.59
CA GLY A 238 -12.14 -17.12 -2.49
C GLY A 238 -12.96 -16.83 -1.23
N ASN A 239 -14.20 -16.37 -1.39
CA ASN A 239 -15.10 -16.23 -0.25
C ASN A 239 -15.29 -17.55 0.50
N GLN A 240 -15.46 -18.67 -0.22
CA GLN A 240 -15.56 -20.00 0.40
C GLN A 240 -14.23 -20.44 1.03
N VAL A 241 -13.09 -20.08 0.42
CA VAL A 241 -11.75 -20.36 0.98
C VAL A 241 -11.56 -19.60 2.30
N SER A 242 -11.96 -18.33 2.41
CA SER A 242 -11.92 -17.59 3.69
C SER A 242 -12.73 -18.28 4.78
N VAL A 243 -13.95 -18.75 4.48
CA VAL A 243 -14.79 -19.49 5.43
C VAL A 243 -14.09 -20.76 5.91
N TRP A 244 -13.49 -21.53 5.01
CA TRP A 244 -12.76 -22.75 5.37
C TRP A 244 -11.51 -22.48 6.20
N LEU A 245 -10.73 -21.44 5.83
CA LEU A 245 -9.54 -21.06 6.60
C LEU A 245 -9.90 -20.63 8.01
N THR A 246 -10.94 -19.82 8.17
CA THR A 246 -11.45 -19.41 9.49
C THR A 246 -11.87 -20.63 10.32
N ALA A 247 -12.58 -21.59 9.72
CA ALA A 247 -13.02 -22.80 10.41
C ALA A 247 -11.88 -23.75 10.78
N LEU A 248 -10.77 -23.74 10.02
CA LEU A 248 -9.62 -24.63 10.25
C LEU A 248 -8.61 -24.09 11.27
N THR A 249 -8.50 -22.76 11.37
CA THR A 249 -7.42 -22.10 12.12
C THR A 249 -7.90 -21.36 13.35
N ASP A 250 -9.21 -21.20 13.52
CA ASP A 250 -9.86 -20.33 14.53
C ASP A 250 -9.42 -18.84 14.42
N LEU A 251 -8.75 -18.46 13.31
CA LEU A 251 -8.39 -17.09 13.00
C LEU A 251 -9.42 -16.50 12.03
N THR A 252 -9.78 -15.24 12.20
CA THR A 252 -10.73 -14.57 11.30
C THR A 252 -10.05 -14.18 9.98
N PHE A 253 -10.50 -14.77 8.87
CA PHE A 253 -10.04 -14.43 7.51
C PHE A 253 -11.16 -13.72 6.75
N PRO A 254 -11.08 -12.39 6.55
CA PRO A 254 -12.02 -11.66 5.72
C PRO A 254 -12.08 -12.19 4.28
N ALA A 255 -13.20 -11.96 3.58
CA ALA A 255 -13.46 -12.50 2.24
C ALA A 255 -12.37 -12.11 1.20
N TYR A 256 -11.79 -10.91 1.33
CA TYR A 256 -10.74 -10.45 0.42
C TYR A 256 -9.43 -11.25 0.56
N ILE A 257 -9.12 -11.82 1.73
CA ILE A 257 -7.94 -12.67 1.91
C ILE A 257 -8.07 -13.96 1.10
N GLY A 258 -9.20 -14.65 1.19
CA GLY A 258 -9.43 -15.86 0.40
C GLY A 258 -9.46 -15.57 -1.10
N ALA A 259 -10.06 -14.47 -1.53
CA ALA A 259 -10.07 -14.06 -2.93
C ALA A 259 -8.65 -13.78 -3.45
N MET A 260 -7.83 -13.10 -2.64
CA MET A 260 -6.42 -12.85 -2.95
C MET A 260 -5.61 -14.15 -3.04
N LEU A 261 -5.80 -15.11 -2.12
CA LEU A 261 -5.12 -16.41 -2.14
C LEU A 261 -5.49 -17.22 -3.40
N VAL A 262 -6.78 -17.27 -3.76
CA VAL A 262 -7.23 -17.95 -4.99
C VAL A 262 -6.62 -17.29 -6.22
N ALA A 263 -6.56 -15.96 -6.25
CA ALA A 263 -5.93 -15.22 -7.34
C ALA A 263 -4.44 -15.57 -7.49
N VAL A 264 -3.68 -15.68 -6.38
CA VAL A 264 -2.28 -16.15 -6.39
C VAL A 264 -2.18 -17.54 -7.00
N VAL A 265 -3.05 -18.48 -6.60
CA VAL A 265 -3.03 -19.85 -7.15
C VAL A 265 -3.32 -19.84 -8.64
N VAL A 266 -4.39 -19.16 -9.07
CA VAL A 266 -4.77 -19.05 -10.49
C VAL A 266 -3.64 -18.44 -11.32
N ARG A 267 -3.01 -17.37 -10.83
CA ARG A 267 -1.87 -16.71 -11.48
C ARG A 267 -0.73 -17.68 -11.71
N ASN A 268 -0.31 -18.41 -10.70
CA ASN A 268 0.83 -19.31 -10.78
C ASN A 268 0.53 -20.58 -11.62
N VAL A 269 -0.72 -21.06 -11.62
CA VAL A 269 -1.16 -22.12 -12.52
C VAL A 269 -1.11 -21.66 -13.98
N MET A 270 -1.57 -20.43 -14.29
CA MET A 270 -1.50 -19.88 -15.65
C MET A 270 -0.05 -19.69 -16.10
N ASP A 271 0.84 -19.21 -15.21
CA ASP A 271 2.27 -19.09 -15.50
C ASP A 271 2.91 -20.45 -15.80
N GLY A 272 2.58 -21.48 -15.01
CA GLY A 272 3.07 -22.86 -15.23
C GLY A 272 2.52 -23.52 -16.50
N ALA A 273 1.29 -23.19 -16.86
CA ALA A 273 0.66 -23.68 -18.10
C ALA A 273 1.06 -22.85 -19.34
N HIS A 274 1.89 -21.83 -19.20
CA HIS A 274 2.27 -20.88 -20.26
C HIS A 274 1.06 -20.26 -20.99
N THR A 275 -0.05 -20.07 -20.28
CA THR A 275 -1.25 -19.44 -20.82
C THR A 275 -1.16 -17.93 -20.74
N GLU A 276 -1.69 -17.25 -21.78
CA GLU A 276 -1.70 -15.80 -21.82
C GLU A 276 -2.52 -15.21 -20.66
N TYR A 277 -1.86 -14.39 -19.84
CA TYR A 277 -2.42 -13.73 -18.68
C TYR A 277 -2.64 -12.23 -18.98
N PRO A 278 -3.85 -11.69 -18.76
CA PRO A 278 -4.17 -10.29 -19.04
C PRO A 278 -3.70 -9.35 -17.90
N ALA A 279 -2.37 -9.19 -17.74
CA ALA A 279 -1.77 -8.47 -16.62
C ALA A 279 -2.15 -6.99 -16.59
N GLU A 280 -2.03 -6.29 -17.72
CA GLU A 280 -2.28 -4.86 -17.84
C GLU A 280 -3.75 -4.51 -17.61
N GLU A 281 -4.63 -5.36 -18.12
CA GLU A 281 -6.07 -5.19 -17.94
C GLU A 281 -6.49 -5.39 -16.47
N ILE A 282 -5.92 -6.38 -15.79
CA ILE A 282 -6.17 -6.63 -14.35
C ILE A 282 -5.60 -5.50 -13.50
N ASP A 283 -4.41 -4.99 -13.80
CA ASP A 283 -3.83 -3.85 -13.10
C ASP A 283 -4.68 -2.58 -13.29
N THR A 284 -5.14 -2.31 -14.50
CA THR A 284 -6.04 -1.18 -14.79
C THR A 284 -7.34 -1.28 -14.00
N MET A 285 -7.96 -2.47 -13.94
CA MET A 285 -9.15 -2.71 -13.12
C MET A 285 -8.84 -2.52 -11.63
N GLY A 286 -7.69 -3.00 -11.14
CA GLY A 286 -7.26 -2.85 -9.77
C GLY A 286 -7.15 -1.38 -9.35
N ASN A 287 -6.52 -0.57 -10.16
CA ASN A 287 -6.39 0.88 -9.93
C ASN A 287 -7.76 1.59 -9.91
N MET A 288 -8.68 1.19 -10.78
CA MET A 288 -10.05 1.72 -10.80
C MET A 288 -10.82 1.33 -9.51
N PHE A 289 -10.78 0.05 -9.13
CA PHE A 289 -11.45 -0.44 -7.92
C PHE A 289 -10.87 0.21 -6.66
N LEU A 290 -9.54 0.31 -6.56
CA LEU A 290 -8.86 1.01 -5.46
C LEU A 290 -9.33 2.46 -5.36
N SER A 291 -9.39 3.17 -6.48
CA SER A 291 -9.74 4.60 -6.49
C SER A 291 -11.15 4.86 -5.97
N ILE A 292 -12.13 4.07 -6.42
CA ILE A 292 -13.53 4.20 -5.98
C ILE A 292 -13.67 3.77 -4.52
N PHE A 293 -13.13 2.61 -4.17
CA PHE A 293 -13.14 2.08 -2.80
C PHE A 293 -12.54 3.08 -1.81
N LEU A 294 -11.35 3.60 -2.12
CA LEU A 294 -10.62 4.53 -1.24
C LEU A 294 -11.37 5.86 -1.07
N ALA A 295 -11.95 6.41 -2.15
CA ALA A 295 -12.74 7.64 -2.06
C ALA A 295 -13.99 7.46 -1.18
N MET A 296 -14.69 6.31 -1.28
CA MET A 296 -15.85 5.98 -0.45
C MET A 296 -15.45 5.79 1.02
N ALA A 297 -14.40 5.00 1.28
CA ALA A 297 -13.91 4.73 2.62
C ALA A 297 -13.51 6.03 3.35
N LEU A 298 -12.78 6.89 2.65
CA LEU A 298 -12.36 8.18 3.19
C LEU A 298 -13.53 9.13 3.44
N ALA A 299 -14.52 9.15 2.56
CA ALA A 299 -15.71 9.97 2.76
C ALA A 299 -16.51 9.57 4.02
N GLY A 300 -16.48 8.28 4.39
CA GLY A 300 -17.15 7.74 5.57
C GLY A 300 -16.43 7.98 6.90
N LEU A 301 -15.23 8.58 6.91
CA LEU A 301 -14.44 8.77 8.15
C LEU A 301 -15.11 9.71 9.13
N LYS A 302 -15.09 9.31 10.41
CA LYS A 302 -15.56 10.08 11.55
C LYS A 302 -14.38 10.83 12.20
N LEU A 303 -13.93 11.90 11.57
CA LEU A 303 -12.71 12.63 12.00
C LEU A 303 -12.77 13.15 13.44
N TRP A 304 -13.95 13.32 14.01
CA TRP A 304 -14.12 13.74 15.42
C TRP A 304 -13.61 12.71 16.43
N GLU A 305 -13.48 11.43 16.04
CA GLU A 305 -12.92 10.36 16.89
C GLU A 305 -11.39 10.46 17.03
N LEU A 306 -10.71 11.25 16.18
CA LEU A 306 -9.25 11.38 16.17
C LEU A 306 -8.69 12.26 17.31
N ILE A 307 -9.50 13.13 17.89
CA ILE A 307 -9.01 14.18 18.83
C ILE A 307 -8.30 13.56 20.03
N ASP A 308 -8.90 12.56 20.65
CA ASP A 308 -8.36 11.90 21.83
C ASP A 308 -7.16 10.97 21.52
N LEU A 309 -7.05 10.52 20.27
CA LEU A 309 -6.00 9.62 19.82
C LEU A 309 -4.80 10.34 19.17
N ALA A 310 -4.87 11.67 19.01
CA ALA A 310 -3.87 12.43 18.28
C ALA A 310 -2.47 12.35 18.90
N LEU A 311 -2.35 12.47 20.23
CA LEU A 311 -1.05 12.45 20.91
C LEU A 311 -0.39 11.05 20.85
N PRO A 312 -1.05 9.95 21.23
CA PRO A 312 -0.50 8.59 21.08
C PRO A 312 -0.09 8.29 19.65
N MET A 313 -0.92 8.65 18.67
CA MET A 313 -0.65 8.46 17.24
C MET A 313 0.60 9.21 16.79
N ILE A 314 0.76 10.49 17.13
CA ILE A 314 1.94 11.29 16.74
C ILE A 314 3.22 10.68 17.33
N VAL A 315 3.20 10.31 18.61
CA VAL A 315 4.35 9.67 19.26
C VAL A 315 4.70 8.35 18.57
N CYS A 316 3.68 7.52 18.29
CA CYS A 316 3.86 6.26 17.56
C CYS A 316 4.51 6.50 16.20
N LEU A 317 3.99 7.43 15.40
CA LEU A 317 4.49 7.71 14.06
C LEU A 317 5.92 8.28 14.05
N VAL A 318 6.27 9.11 15.04
CA VAL A 318 7.66 9.59 15.19
C VAL A 318 8.61 8.42 15.52
N LEU A 319 8.21 7.52 16.41
CA LEU A 319 8.99 6.32 16.73
C LEU A 319 9.09 5.39 15.53
N GLN A 320 8.03 5.21 14.75
CA GLN A 320 8.06 4.47 13.48
C GLN A 320 9.10 5.06 12.50
N CYS A 321 9.16 6.40 12.37
CA CYS A 321 10.18 7.06 11.55
C CYS A 321 11.61 6.76 12.04
N ILE A 322 11.85 6.82 13.34
CA ILE A 322 13.16 6.53 13.93
C ILE A 322 13.55 5.08 13.68
N VAL A 323 12.66 4.14 13.95
CA VAL A 323 12.91 2.71 13.71
C VAL A 323 13.12 2.42 12.23
N MET A 324 12.31 3.00 11.34
CA MET A 324 12.48 2.89 9.90
C MET A 324 13.85 3.39 9.46
N PHE A 325 14.29 4.56 9.94
CA PHE A 325 15.62 5.08 9.63
C PHE A 325 16.72 4.15 10.11
N LEU A 326 16.67 3.68 11.37
CA LEU A 326 17.66 2.78 11.96
C LEU A 326 17.70 1.44 11.23
N PHE A 327 16.52 0.85 11.00
CA PHE A 327 16.42 -0.43 10.30
C PHE A 327 16.94 -0.33 8.86
N SER A 328 16.57 0.71 8.14
CA SER A 328 17.02 0.92 6.76
C SER A 328 18.51 1.17 6.70
N TYR A 329 19.05 1.97 7.62
CA TYR A 329 20.46 2.35 7.64
C TYR A 329 21.38 1.17 8.06
N PHE A 330 20.98 0.40 9.08
CA PHE A 330 21.83 -0.66 9.66
C PHE A 330 21.48 -2.05 9.15
N VAL A 331 20.23 -2.34 8.79
CA VAL A 331 19.82 -3.68 8.34
C VAL A 331 19.72 -3.74 6.83
N VAL A 332 18.84 -2.93 6.22
CA VAL A 332 18.59 -3.01 4.77
C VAL A 332 19.87 -2.78 3.98
N PHE A 333 20.59 -1.70 4.25
CA PHE A 333 21.85 -1.38 3.56
C PHE A 333 22.88 -2.50 3.67
N ASN A 334 23.04 -3.11 4.86
CA ASN A 334 24.00 -4.16 5.08
C ASN A 334 23.60 -5.48 4.40
N VAL A 335 22.32 -5.86 4.48
CA VAL A 335 21.79 -7.08 3.85
C VAL A 335 21.85 -6.98 2.33
N MET A 336 21.62 -5.80 1.76
CA MET A 336 21.68 -5.54 0.31
C MET A 336 23.12 -5.48 -0.24
N GLY A 337 24.17 -5.62 0.59
CA GLY A 337 25.56 -5.77 0.13
C GLY A 337 26.43 -4.52 0.23
N ARG A 338 25.99 -3.45 0.91
CA ARG A 338 26.77 -2.24 1.24
C ARG A 338 27.32 -1.45 0.04
N GLY A 339 26.86 -1.73 -1.17
CA GLY A 339 27.27 -1.05 -2.39
C GLY A 339 26.38 0.15 -2.73
N TYR A 340 26.66 0.75 -3.89
CA TYR A 340 25.85 1.86 -4.43
C TYR A 340 24.37 1.44 -4.62
N ASP A 341 24.16 0.30 -5.27
CA ASP A 341 22.81 -0.24 -5.48
C ASP A 341 22.07 -0.46 -4.16
N ALA A 342 22.78 -0.95 -3.11
CA ALA A 342 22.19 -1.10 -1.79
C ALA A 342 21.74 0.23 -1.17
N ALA A 343 22.49 1.31 -1.39
CA ALA A 343 22.11 2.64 -0.93
C ALA A 343 20.85 3.17 -1.67
N VAL A 344 20.78 2.96 -2.99
CA VAL A 344 19.59 3.31 -3.79
C VAL A 344 18.37 2.45 -3.39
N MET A 345 18.57 1.14 -3.20
CA MET A 345 17.52 0.24 -2.70
C MET A 345 17.03 0.64 -1.30
N THR A 346 17.92 1.13 -0.44
CA THR A 346 17.55 1.67 0.89
C THR A 346 16.63 2.87 0.77
N ALA A 347 16.87 3.79 -0.20
CA ALA A 347 15.96 4.91 -0.45
C ALA A 347 14.59 4.44 -0.93
N GLY A 348 14.58 3.47 -1.84
CA GLY A 348 13.35 2.87 -2.34
C GLY A 348 12.58 2.12 -1.24
N PHE A 349 13.27 1.35 -0.41
CA PHE A 349 12.70 0.62 0.73
C PHE A 349 11.96 1.57 1.68
N ILE A 350 12.60 2.65 2.13
CA ILE A 350 11.94 3.66 2.97
C ILE A 350 10.68 4.21 2.30
N GLY A 351 10.74 4.44 0.99
CA GLY A 351 9.62 4.98 0.24
C GLY A 351 8.38 4.09 0.27
N PHE A 352 8.50 2.79 -0.04
CA PHE A 352 7.34 1.89 -0.01
C PHE A 352 6.99 1.39 1.39
N ALA A 353 7.97 1.21 2.27
CA ALA A 353 7.71 0.71 3.63
C ALA A 353 7.20 1.78 4.61
N MET A 354 7.11 3.04 4.18
CA MET A 354 6.46 4.14 4.90
C MET A 354 5.43 4.91 4.06
N GLY A 355 5.10 4.46 2.88
CA GLY A 355 4.22 5.26 2.05
C GLY A 355 3.59 4.48 0.91
N ALA A 356 4.28 4.43 -0.22
CA ALA A 356 3.80 3.74 -1.42
C ALA A 356 4.96 3.48 -2.38
N THR A 357 4.73 2.59 -3.37
CA THR A 357 5.72 2.30 -4.42
C THR A 357 6.07 3.55 -5.23
N SER A 358 5.14 4.48 -5.44
CA SER A 358 5.42 5.78 -6.08
C SER A 358 6.44 6.61 -5.31
N ASN A 359 6.38 6.62 -3.98
CA ASN A 359 7.36 7.30 -3.13
C ASN A 359 8.74 6.63 -3.22
N ALA A 360 8.76 5.29 -3.32
CA ALA A 360 9.99 4.55 -3.54
C ALA A 360 10.68 4.98 -4.84
N MET A 361 9.91 5.05 -5.94
CA MET A 361 10.43 5.50 -7.24
C MET A 361 10.94 6.94 -7.19
N ALA A 362 10.18 7.85 -6.57
CA ALA A 362 10.58 9.25 -6.41
C ALA A 362 11.89 9.38 -5.61
N ASN A 363 12.03 8.66 -4.50
CA ASN A 363 13.23 8.65 -3.68
C ASN A 363 14.46 8.14 -4.47
N MET A 364 14.30 7.02 -5.21
CA MET A 364 15.38 6.49 -6.03
C MET A 364 15.77 7.46 -7.15
N GLN A 365 14.80 8.12 -7.81
CA GLN A 365 15.09 9.10 -8.85
C GLN A 365 15.92 10.28 -8.35
N VAL A 366 15.64 10.80 -7.14
CA VAL A 366 16.41 11.88 -6.53
C VAL A 366 17.87 11.46 -6.34
N VAL A 367 18.12 10.22 -5.92
CA VAL A 367 19.47 9.69 -5.71
C VAL A 367 20.17 9.44 -7.05
N THR A 368 19.52 8.75 -7.97
CA THR A 368 20.14 8.34 -9.24
C THR A 368 20.39 9.52 -10.19
N LYS A 369 19.59 10.58 -10.14
CA LYS A 369 19.88 11.84 -10.85
C LYS A 369 21.21 12.46 -10.43
N LYS A 370 21.62 12.30 -9.18
CA LYS A 370 22.85 12.92 -8.65
C LYS A 370 24.06 12.01 -8.73
N TYR A 371 23.88 10.71 -8.50
CA TYR A 371 25.00 9.78 -8.30
C TYR A 371 25.13 8.72 -9.40
N GLY A 372 24.18 8.64 -10.32
CA GLY A 372 24.18 7.71 -11.47
C GLY A 372 23.11 6.63 -11.38
N PRO A 373 22.85 5.87 -12.46
CA PRO A 373 21.79 4.89 -12.55
C PRO A 373 22.05 3.66 -11.67
N SER A 374 20.97 2.98 -11.21
CA SER A 374 20.99 1.73 -10.45
C SER A 374 19.91 0.77 -10.99
N PRO A 375 20.19 0.04 -12.08
CA PRO A 375 19.22 -0.87 -12.70
C PRO A 375 18.69 -1.93 -11.73
N VAL A 376 19.55 -2.43 -10.83
CA VAL A 376 19.17 -3.44 -9.82
C VAL A 376 18.11 -2.90 -8.86
N ALA A 377 18.27 -1.67 -8.37
CA ALA A 377 17.28 -1.04 -7.49
C ALA A 377 15.96 -0.79 -8.20
N TYR A 378 15.99 -0.30 -9.44
CA TYR A 378 14.79 -0.04 -10.24
C TYR A 378 14.05 -1.31 -10.66
N PHE A 379 14.71 -2.45 -10.64
CA PHE A 379 14.07 -3.75 -10.83
C PHE A 379 13.52 -4.33 -9.52
N ALA A 380 14.33 -4.36 -8.45
CA ALA A 380 13.97 -5.06 -7.21
C ALA A 380 12.91 -4.33 -6.38
N ILE A 381 13.01 -3.02 -6.25
CA ILE A 381 12.11 -2.24 -5.39
C ILE A 381 10.66 -2.23 -5.89
N PRO A 382 10.35 -1.93 -7.16
CA PRO A 382 8.98 -2.00 -7.65
C PRO A 382 8.40 -3.41 -7.62
N MET A 383 9.23 -4.43 -7.89
CA MET A 383 8.79 -5.82 -7.84
C MET A 383 8.37 -6.22 -6.42
N VAL A 384 9.15 -5.88 -5.40
CA VAL A 384 8.80 -6.19 -4.01
C VAL A 384 7.68 -5.29 -3.50
N GLY A 385 7.84 -3.97 -3.64
CA GLY A 385 6.91 -2.98 -3.10
C GLY A 385 5.58 -2.86 -3.85
N GLY A 386 5.51 -3.30 -5.12
CA GLY A 386 4.30 -3.22 -5.94
C GLY A 386 3.62 -4.56 -6.20
N MET A 387 4.28 -5.70 -5.92
CA MET A 387 3.73 -7.01 -6.28
C MET A 387 3.63 -7.97 -5.09
N PHE A 388 4.63 -8.01 -4.20
CA PHE A 388 4.71 -9.07 -3.20
C PHE A 388 4.35 -8.63 -1.81
N ILE A 389 4.78 -7.42 -1.41
CA ILE A 389 4.70 -7.02 -0.02
C ILE A 389 3.26 -6.86 0.48
N ASP A 390 2.36 -6.37 -0.36
CA ASP A 390 0.95 -6.17 0.00
C ASP A 390 0.26 -7.49 0.34
N PHE A 391 0.61 -8.57 -0.40
CA PHE A 391 0.13 -9.91 -0.09
C PHE A 391 0.58 -10.38 1.29
N PHE A 392 1.91 -10.33 1.57
CA PHE A 392 2.44 -10.75 2.87
C PHE A 392 1.95 -9.86 4.00
N ASN A 393 1.83 -8.56 3.75
CA ASN A 393 1.31 -7.61 4.72
C ASN A 393 -0.14 -7.93 5.11
N ALA A 394 -1.01 -8.16 4.14
CA ALA A 394 -2.42 -8.49 4.39
C ALA A 394 -2.57 -9.77 5.23
N VAL A 395 -1.80 -10.83 4.92
CA VAL A 395 -1.81 -12.08 5.69
C VAL A 395 -1.31 -11.86 7.12
N LEU A 396 -0.20 -11.14 7.29
CA LEU A 396 0.37 -10.88 8.61
C LEU A 396 -0.48 -9.94 9.45
N ILE A 397 -1.13 -8.94 8.86
CA ILE A 397 -2.10 -8.06 9.55
C ILE A 397 -3.24 -8.90 10.12
N SER A 398 -3.86 -9.77 9.32
CA SER A 398 -4.97 -10.62 9.77
C SER A 398 -4.55 -11.52 10.94
N ALA A 399 -3.35 -12.10 10.88
CA ALA A 399 -2.80 -12.89 11.98
C ALA A 399 -2.54 -12.04 13.24
N ASN A 400 -2.03 -10.80 13.08
CA ASN A 400 -1.78 -9.90 14.21
C ASN A 400 -3.09 -9.43 14.86
N ILE A 401 -4.12 -9.09 14.08
CA ILE A 401 -5.44 -8.71 14.62
C ILE A 401 -5.99 -9.85 15.46
N SER A 402 -5.96 -11.09 14.93
CA SER A 402 -6.45 -12.27 15.65
C SER A 402 -5.65 -12.61 16.92
N TRP A 403 -4.37 -12.21 16.98
CA TRP A 403 -3.53 -12.43 18.17
C TRP A 403 -3.85 -11.43 19.30
N TRP A 404 -4.22 -10.19 18.97
CA TRP A 404 -4.39 -9.10 19.93
C TRP A 404 -5.87 -8.84 20.27
N ALA A 405 -6.81 -9.39 19.48
CA ALA A 405 -8.24 -9.41 19.78
C ALA A 405 -8.60 -10.56 20.75
#